data_7e716731869beb6edee25802adc7ed5c
#
_entry.id   7e716731869beb6edee25802adc7ed5c
#
_cell.length_a   1.000
_cell.length_b   1.000
_cell.length_c   1.000
_cell.angle_alpha   90.00
_cell.angle_beta   90.00
_cell.angle_gamma   90.00
#
_symmetry.space_group_name_H-M   'P 1'
#
loop_
_entity.id
_entity.type
_entity.pdbx_description
1 polymer ?
#
loop_
_entity_poly.entity_id
_entity_poly.type
_entity_poly.pdbx_seq_one_letter_code
_entity_poly.pdbx_strand_id
1 'polypeptide(L)'
;MIDKTAIIDPKAKIDLNVKIGPFCVIGANVEIKKDTIIQSHVSILGNTKIGEKNTIYPFASIGNDPQDLKFKGEKTNLVIGNNNKIREYVTI
;
A
#
# COMPACT_ATOMS: atom_id res chain seq x y z
N MET A 1 -6.21 9.07 9.86
CA MET A 1 -7.12 8.16 10.56
C MET A 1 -7.08 6.78 9.92
N ILE A 2 -6.96 5.77 10.73
CA ILE A 2 -6.90 4.38 10.27
C ILE A 2 -8.17 3.68 10.72
N ASP A 3 -8.90 3.10 9.78
CA ASP A 3 -10.12 2.37 10.11
C ASP A 3 -9.77 1.10 10.90
N LYS A 4 -10.59 0.78 11.89
CA LYS A 4 -10.33 -0.36 12.77
C LYS A 4 -10.41 -1.71 12.07
N THR A 5 -11.05 -1.79 10.91
CA THR A 5 -11.11 -3.03 10.14
C THR A 5 -9.89 -3.24 9.25
N ALA A 6 -9.04 -2.23 9.09
CA ALA A 6 -7.82 -2.38 8.31
C ALA A 6 -6.83 -3.29 9.04
N ILE A 7 -6.19 -4.16 8.28
CA ILE A 7 -5.16 -5.05 8.82
C ILE A 7 -3.82 -4.48 8.42
N ILE A 8 -3.11 -3.91 9.40
CA ILE A 8 -1.83 -3.26 9.16
C ILE A 8 -0.77 -3.99 9.96
N ASP A 9 0.25 -4.49 9.27
CA ASP A 9 1.35 -5.15 9.96
C ASP A 9 2.05 -4.14 10.88
N PRO A 10 2.40 -4.53 12.10
CA PRO A 10 3.06 -3.61 13.03
C PRO A 10 4.38 -3.04 12.52
N LYS A 11 5.02 -3.70 11.58
CA LYS A 11 6.27 -3.22 10.99
C LYS A 11 6.08 -2.21 9.87
N ALA A 12 4.86 -2.03 9.40
CA ALA A 12 4.59 -1.04 8.36
C ALA A 12 4.87 0.36 8.89
N LYS A 13 5.41 1.22 8.03
CA LYS A 13 5.73 2.61 8.39
C LYS A 13 4.67 3.52 7.83
N ILE A 14 3.82 4.04 8.68
CA ILE A 14 2.70 4.91 8.30
C ILE A 14 2.98 6.29 8.87
N ASP A 15 3.13 7.27 7.99
CA ASP A 15 3.48 8.63 8.35
C ASP A 15 2.24 9.44 8.79
N LEU A 16 2.46 10.72 9.09
CA LEU A 16 1.42 11.61 9.59
C LEU A 16 0.30 11.83 8.56
N ASN A 17 -0.90 11.96 9.05
CA ASN A 17 -2.10 12.27 8.25
C ASN A 17 -2.38 11.26 7.14
N VAL A 18 -1.87 10.05 7.24
CA VAL A 18 -2.26 8.99 6.35
C VAL A 18 -3.64 8.49 6.75
N LYS A 19 -4.54 8.38 5.79
CA LYS A 19 -5.88 7.85 6.02
C LYS A 19 -5.98 6.48 5.35
N ILE A 20 -6.40 5.49 6.11
CA ILE A 20 -6.56 4.12 5.61
C ILE A 20 -7.99 3.68 5.89
N GLY A 21 -8.72 3.39 4.83
CA GLY A 21 -10.12 3.02 4.91
C GLY A 21 -10.34 1.57 5.33
N PRO A 22 -11.62 1.15 5.38
CA PRO A 22 -11.97 -0.17 5.88
C PRO A 22 -11.48 -1.29 4.97
N PHE A 23 -11.22 -2.43 5.59
CA PHE A 23 -10.86 -3.68 4.91
C PHE A 23 -9.60 -3.58 4.04
N CYS A 24 -8.69 -2.66 4.37
CA CYS A 24 -7.39 -2.61 3.72
C CYS A 24 -6.42 -3.60 4.36
N VAL A 25 -5.44 -4.05 3.57
CA VAL A 25 -4.36 -4.91 4.07
C VAL A 25 -3.04 -4.25 3.72
N ILE A 26 -2.23 -3.97 4.74
CA ILE A 26 -0.93 -3.31 4.58
C ILE A 26 0.14 -4.24 5.14
N GLY A 27 1.09 -4.64 4.30
CA GLY A 27 2.13 -5.58 4.68
C GLY A 27 3.29 -4.96 5.46
N ALA A 28 4.18 -5.82 5.93
CA ALA A 28 5.26 -5.45 6.87
C ALA A 28 6.29 -4.49 6.27
N ASN A 29 6.59 -4.62 4.99
CA ASN A 29 7.66 -3.86 4.36
C ASN A 29 7.11 -2.69 3.54
N VAL A 30 5.95 -2.20 3.94
CA VAL A 30 5.28 -1.08 3.27
C VAL A 30 5.57 0.20 4.03
N GLU A 31 5.88 1.26 3.29
CA GLU A 31 6.06 2.60 3.84
C GLU A 31 5.14 3.55 3.10
N ILE A 32 4.34 4.30 3.85
CA ILE A 32 3.38 5.25 3.29
C ILE A 32 3.68 6.62 3.86
N LYS A 33 4.00 7.57 2.98
CA LYS A 33 4.35 8.93 3.39
C LYS A 33 3.10 9.76 3.65
N LYS A 34 3.33 10.92 4.25
CA LYS A 34 2.26 11.78 4.80
C LYS A 34 1.21 12.17 3.76
N ASP A 35 0.04 12.43 4.26
CA ASP A 35 -1.09 12.97 3.49
C ASP A 35 -1.60 12.05 2.38
N THR A 36 -1.21 10.79 2.40
CA THR A 36 -1.73 9.81 1.45
C THR A 36 -3.05 9.25 1.95
N ILE A 37 -4.01 9.13 1.05
CA ILE A 37 -5.34 8.61 1.35
C ILE A 37 -5.51 7.26 0.67
N ILE A 38 -5.75 6.23 1.47
CA ILE A 38 -6.02 4.88 0.97
C ILE A 38 -7.48 4.58 1.28
N GLN A 39 -8.27 4.36 0.25
CA GLN A 39 -9.70 4.13 0.40
C GLN A 39 -9.95 2.67 0.79
N SER A 40 -11.16 2.17 0.61
CA SER A 40 -11.49 0.84 1.12
C SER A 40 -10.96 -0.29 0.24
N HIS A 41 -10.78 -1.48 0.83
CA HIS A 41 -10.45 -2.71 0.12
C HIS A 41 -9.19 -2.59 -0.75
N VAL A 42 -8.16 -1.94 -0.24
CA VAL A 42 -6.88 -1.81 -0.94
C VAL A 42 -5.88 -2.75 -0.30
N SER A 43 -5.13 -3.46 -1.12
CA SER A 43 -4.07 -4.34 -0.67
C SER A 43 -2.73 -3.75 -1.08
N ILE A 44 -1.83 -3.53 -0.11
CA ILE A 44 -0.48 -3.02 -0.36
C ILE A 44 0.51 -3.97 0.33
N LEU A 45 1.27 -4.67 -0.47
CA LEU A 45 2.16 -5.73 0.02
C LEU A 45 3.57 -5.55 -0.55
N GLY A 46 4.46 -6.47 -0.20
CA GLY A 46 5.83 -6.48 -0.70
C GLY A 46 6.65 -5.31 -0.16
N ASN A 47 7.80 -5.05 -0.79
CA ASN A 47 8.66 -3.91 -0.46
C ASN A 47 8.20 -2.69 -1.23
N THR A 48 7.22 -1.99 -0.69
CA THR A 48 6.55 -0.90 -1.39
C THR A 48 6.68 0.39 -0.63
N LYS A 49 7.15 1.45 -1.31
CA LYS A 49 7.19 2.80 -0.75
C LYS A 49 6.22 3.67 -1.53
N ILE A 50 5.29 4.26 -0.81
CA ILE A 50 4.31 5.18 -1.38
C ILE A 50 4.64 6.58 -0.89
N GLY A 51 4.81 7.50 -1.81
CA GLY A 51 5.15 8.89 -1.50
C GLY A 51 4.02 9.66 -0.86
N GLU A 52 4.12 10.99 -0.93
CA GLU A 52 3.17 11.88 -0.27
C GLU A 52 1.98 12.22 -1.16
N LYS A 53 0.85 12.50 -0.53
CA LYS A 53 -0.33 13.07 -1.18
C LYS A 53 -0.86 12.24 -2.33
N ASN A 54 -0.74 10.94 -2.22
CA ASN A 54 -1.36 10.03 -3.18
C ASN A 54 -2.80 9.71 -2.74
N THR A 55 -3.64 9.39 -3.70
CA THR A 55 -4.97 8.85 -3.41
C THR A 55 -5.09 7.50 -4.09
N ILE A 56 -5.36 6.47 -3.30
CA ILE A 56 -5.50 5.11 -3.80
C ILE A 56 -6.96 4.70 -3.66
N TYR A 57 -7.60 4.42 -4.77
CA TYR A 57 -9.02 4.16 -4.84
C TYR A 57 -9.35 2.70 -4.50
N PRO A 58 -10.62 2.39 -4.21
CA PRO A 58 -10.98 1.05 -3.75
C PRO A 58 -10.62 -0.06 -4.73
N PHE A 59 -10.31 -1.23 -4.18
CA PHE A 59 -9.98 -2.44 -4.92
C PHE A 59 -8.70 -2.37 -5.74
N ALA A 60 -7.81 -1.43 -5.44
CA ALA A 60 -6.47 -1.44 -6.01
C ALA A 60 -5.60 -2.48 -5.30
N SER A 61 -4.68 -3.07 -6.05
CA SER A 61 -3.75 -4.07 -5.52
C SER A 61 -2.33 -3.65 -5.88
N ILE A 62 -1.51 -3.40 -4.88
CA ILE A 62 -0.19 -2.79 -5.07
C ILE A 62 0.87 -3.68 -4.43
N GLY A 63 1.92 -3.97 -5.18
CA GLY A 63 3.10 -4.62 -4.64
C GLY A 63 2.90 -6.07 -4.25
N ASN A 64 1.95 -6.78 -4.85
CA ASN A 64 1.75 -8.18 -4.56
C ASN A 64 3.02 -8.98 -4.84
N ASP A 65 3.29 -9.96 -3.98
CA ASP A 65 4.45 -10.81 -4.18
C ASP A 65 4.32 -11.56 -5.50
N PRO A 66 5.43 -11.67 -6.26
CA PRO A 66 5.42 -12.49 -7.45
C PRO A 66 5.05 -13.94 -7.10
N GLN A 67 4.17 -14.52 -7.89
CA GLN A 67 3.78 -15.92 -7.70
C GLN A 67 4.70 -16.89 -8.43
N ASP A 68 5.85 -16.43 -8.84
CA ASP A 68 6.82 -17.27 -9.53
C ASP A 68 7.59 -18.10 -8.51
N LEU A 69 7.49 -19.42 -8.65
CA LEU A 69 8.22 -20.34 -7.79
C LEU A 69 9.74 -20.21 -7.91
N LYS A 70 10.21 -19.59 -8.96
CA LYS A 70 11.63 -19.30 -9.15
C LYS A 70 12.07 -18.01 -8.45
N PHE A 71 11.14 -17.32 -7.84
CA PHE A 71 11.46 -16.13 -7.08
C PHE A 71 12.19 -16.53 -5.81
N LYS A 72 13.49 -16.35 -5.81
CA LYS A 72 14.38 -16.82 -4.72
C LYS A 72 14.60 -15.74 -3.67
N GLY A 73 13.55 -15.07 -3.25
CA GLY A 73 13.69 -14.05 -2.23
C GLY A 73 14.38 -12.78 -2.70
N GLU A 74 14.49 -12.57 -4.00
CA GLU A 74 14.96 -11.28 -4.50
C GLU A 74 13.98 -10.19 -4.05
N LYS A 75 14.52 -9.18 -3.38
CA LYS A 75 13.70 -8.07 -2.92
C LYS A 75 13.42 -7.16 -4.10
N THR A 76 12.22 -7.25 -4.65
CA THR A 76 11.76 -6.25 -5.60
C THR A 76 11.22 -5.07 -4.83
N ASN A 77 11.67 -3.87 -5.18
CA ASN A 77 11.19 -2.64 -4.56
C ASN A 77 10.26 -1.93 -5.53
N LEU A 78 9.07 -1.62 -5.05
CA LEU A 78 8.14 -0.79 -5.80
C LEU A 78 8.11 0.59 -5.15
N VAL A 79 8.30 1.63 -5.96
CA VAL A 79 8.25 3.01 -5.48
C VAL A 79 7.18 3.76 -6.25
N ILE A 80 6.24 4.33 -5.52
CA ILE A 80 5.21 5.20 -6.07
C ILE A 80 5.53 6.62 -5.60
N GLY A 81 5.65 7.53 -6.54
CA GLY A 81 5.98 8.92 -6.24
C GLY A 81 4.86 9.67 -5.52
N ASN A 82 4.83 10.99 -5.70
CA ASN A 82 3.88 11.85 -5.00
C ASN A 82 2.74 12.30 -5.90
N ASN A 83 1.62 12.66 -5.30
CA ASN A 83 0.48 13.29 -5.98
C ASN A 83 -0.15 12.44 -7.08
N ASN A 84 -0.11 11.13 -6.93
CA ASN A 84 -0.74 10.21 -7.90
C ASN A 84 -2.15 9.85 -7.47
N LYS A 85 -2.98 9.55 -8.45
CA LYS A 85 -4.29 8.96 -8.21
C LYS A 85 -4.29 7.56 -8.82
N ILE A 86 -4.31 6.56 -7.97
CA ILE A 86 -4.33 5.16 -8.41
C ILE A 86 -5.76 4.69 -8.34
N ARG A 87 -6.35 4.52 -9.50
CA ARG A 87 -7.78 4.29 -9.63
C ARG A 87 -8.17 2.87 -9.24
N GLU A 88 -9.48 2.64 -9.24
CA GLU A 88 -10.07 1.36 -8.86
C GLU A 88 -9.58 0.23 -9.75
N TYR A 89 -9.40 -0.95 -9.16
CA TYR A 89 -9.00 -2.18 -9.84
C TYR A 89 -7.63 -2.13 -10.52
N VAL A 90 -6.81 -1.13 -10.22
CA VAL A 90 -5.44 -1.09 -10.74
C VAL A 90 -4.60 -2.12 -9.99
N THR A 91 -3.76 -2.83 -10.74
CA THR A 91 -2.77 -3.76 -10.19
C THR A 91 -1.37 -3.28 -10.57
N ILE A 92 -0.56 -3.08 -9.56
CA ILE A 92 0.81 -2.61 -9.78
C ILE A 92 1.80 -3.63 -9.22
#